data_036d195e759f33132b2c9b43b7e9c5f4
#
_entry.id   036d195e759f33132b2c9b43b7e9c5f4
#
_cell.length_a   1.000
_cell.length_b   1.000
_cell.length_c   1.000
_cell.angle_alpha   90.00
_cell.angle_beta   90.00
_cell.angle_gamma   90.00
#
_symmetry.space_group_name_H-M   'P 1'
#
loop_
_entity.id
_entity.type
_entity.pdbx_description
1 polymer ?
#
loop_
_entity_poly.entity_id
_entity_poly.type
_entity_poly.pdbx_seq_one_letter_code
_entity_poly.pdbx_strand_id
1 'polypeptide(L)'
;LRFFMLSAHYRSPLNFSADLMEASKNGLERIVNAADNLKFLMGNAKAEAITDAEAENFAKTEEFVAGFEKAMDDDFNTADAVAAIFDLVKYINTTTDAESSKEYLQKLFDLLVKLTGVLGLIVDKKEEILDEDIEKLIEERQAARKAKDFARADAIRDELLEKGIILKDTREGVQWKRA
;
A
#
# COMPACT_ATOMS: atom_id res chain seq x y z
N LEU A 1 0.01 -14.32 7.34
CA LEU A 1 1.03 -15.33 7.66
C LEU A 1 2.45 -14.76 7.58
N ARG A 2 2.87 -14.12 6.46
CA ARG A 2 4.24 -13.57 6.31
C ARG A 2 4.62 -12.65 7.47
N PHE A 3 3.80 -11.69 7.84
CA PHE A 3 4.05 -10.77 8.94
C PHE A 3 4.24 -11.51 10.28
N PHE A 4 3.44 -12.56 10.53
CA PHE A 4 3.60 -13.43 11.69
C PHE A 4 4.98 -14.11 11.70
N MET A 5 5.41 -14.66 10.57
CA MET A 5 6.73 -15.29 10.46
C MET A 5 7.90 -14.32 10.69
N LEU A 6 7.73 -13.06 10.26
CA LEU A 6 8.75 -12.01 10.40
C LEU A 6 8.79 -11.38 11.80
N SER A 7 7.79 -11.64 12.66
CA SER A 7 7.72 -11.07 14.01
C SER A 7 8.64 -11.78 15.03
N ALA A 8 9.32 -12.84 14.61
CA ALA A 8 10.33 -13.54 15.41
C ALA A 8 11.61 -13.72 14.59
N HIS A 9 12.76 -13.76 15.26
CA HIS A 9 14.02 -14.07 14.60
C HIS A 9 13.97 -15.50 14.04
N TYR A 10 14.47 -15.72 12.82
CA TYR A 10 14.36 -17.00 12.07
C TYR A 10 15.01 -18.21 12.78
N ARG A 11 15.93 -17.95 13.72
CA ARG A 11 16.56 -19.00 14.57
C ARG A 11 15.77 -19.32 15.82
N SER A 12 14.72 -18.54 16.15
CA SER A 12 13.92 -18.72 17.35
C SER A 12 12.73 -19.62 17.08
N PRO A 13 12.35 -20.50 18.03
CA PRO A 13 11.12 -21.25 17.88
C PRO A 13 9.90 -20.31 17.86
N LEU A 14 8.99 -20.53 16.93
CA LEU A 14 7.77 -19.76 16.80
C LEU A 14 6.57 -20.63 17.14
N ASN A 15 5.84 -20.26 18.20
CA ASN A 15 4.59 -20.91 18.53
C ASN A 15 3.47 -20.43 17.64
N PHE A 16 2.70 -21.35 17.08
CA PHE A 16 1.54 -21.04 16.26
C PHE A 16 0.26 -21.18 17.10
N SER A 17 -0.51 -20.10 17.22
CA SER A 17 -1.84 -20.09 17.83
C SER A 17 -2.74 -19.09 17.14
N ALA A 18 -4.06 -19.26 17.30
CA ALA A 18 -5.05 -18.35 16.76
C ALA A 18 -4.86 -16.92 17.29
N ASP A 19 -4.61 -16.79 18.59
CA ASP A 19 -4.42 -15.49 19.26
C ASP A 19 -3.18 -14.74 18.72
N LEU A 20 -2.07 -15.45 18.49
CA LEU A 20 -0.85 -14.87 17.93
C LEU A 20 -1.03 -14.48 16.45
N MET A 21 -1.83 -15.24 15.71
CA MET A 21 -2.19 -14.89 14.33
C MET A 21 -3.07 -13.64 14.29
N GLU A 22 -4.03 -13.52 15.20
CA GLU A 22 -4.88 -12.34 15.30
C GLU A 22 -4.09 -11.10 15.73
N ALA A 23 -3.21 -11.24 16.72
CA ALA A 23 -2.30 -10.17 17.12
C ALA A 23 -1.41 -9.70 15.96
N SER A 24 -0.89 -10.64 15.16
CA SER A 24 -0.09 -10.31 13.97
C SER A 24 -0.92 -9.64 12.88
N LYS A 25 -2.17 -10.05 12.68
CA LYS A 25 -3.10 -9.38 11.78
C LYS A 25 -3.31 -7.93 12.19
N ASN A 26 -3.64 -7.69 13.46
CA ASN A 26 -3.84 -6.36 14.02
C ASN A 26 -2.56 -5.49 13.91
N GLY A 27 -1.39 -6.09 14.08
CA GLY A 27 -0.11 -5.43 13.87
C GLY A 27 0.08 -4.96 12.43
N LEU A 28 -0.16 -5.85 11.46
CA LEU A 28 -0.09 -5.50 10.04
C LEU A 28 -1.13 -4.45 9.65
N GLU A 29 -2.35 -4.55 10.16
CA GLU A 29 -3.42 -3.57 9.90
C GLU A 29 -3.04 -2.16 10.38
N ARG A 30 -2.30 -2.03 11.48
CA ARG A 30 -1.79 -0.72 11.93
C ARG A 30 -0.85 -0.08 10.91
N ILE A 31 0.00 -0.87 10.27
CA ILE A 31 0.93 -0.39 9.22
C ILE A 31 0.14 0.00 7.97
N VAL A 32 -0.81 -0.84 7.54
CA VAL A 32 -1.68 -0.57 6.38
C VAL A 32 -2.51 0.69 6.62
N ASN A 33 -3.13 0.82 7.79
CA ASN A 33 -3.94 2.00 8.14
C ASN A 33 -3.11 3.29 8.11
N ALA A 34 -1.83 3.25 8.50
CA ALA A 34 -0.96 4.42 8.39
C ALA A 34 -0.71 4.80 6.92
N ALA A 35 -0.48 3.82 6.05
CA ALA A 35 -0.35 4.06 4.61
C ALA A 35 -1.64 4.62 3.99
N ASP A 36 -2.79 4.06 4.35
CA ASP A 36 -4.10 4.51 3.85
C ASP A 36 -4.44 5.92 4.36
N ASN A 37 -4.10 6.24 5.62
CA ASN A 37 -4.25 7.59 6.16
C ASN A 37 -3.38 8.61 5.43
N LEU A 38 -2.13 8.28 5.11
CA LEU A 38 -1.27 9.14 4.31
C LEU A 38 -1.87 9.41 2.92
N LYS A 39 -2.40 8.38 2.24
CA LYS A 39 -3.09 8.55 0.96
C LYS A 39 -4.31 9.47 1.08
N PHE A 40 -5.11 9.27 2.12
CA PHE A 40 -6.28 10.11 2.38
C PHE A 40 -5.88 11.58 2.60
N LEU A 41 -4.86 11.82 3.42
CA LEU A 41 -4.36 13.18 3.67
C LEU A 41 -3.78 13.80 2.39
N MET A 42 -3.01 13.05 1.58
CA MET A 42 -2.50 13.53 0.28
C MET A 42 -3.61 13.93 -0.67
N GLY A 43 -4.70 13.16 -0.73
CA GLY A 43 -5.87 13.47 -1.57
C GLY A 43 -6.61 14.74 -1.15
N ASN A 44 -6.45 15.17 0.11
CA ASN A 44 -7.11 16.35 0.68
C ASN A 44 -6.14 17.48 1.03
N ALA A 45 -4.85 17.34 0.71
CA ALA A 45 -3.82 18.32 1.04
C ALA A 45 -4.08 19.68 0.38
N LYS A 46 -3.98 20.75 1.16
CA LYS A 46 -4.18 22.13 0.70
C LYS A 46 -2.91 22.76 0.14
N ALA A 47 -1.74 22.33 0.65
CA ALA A 47 -0.42 22.79 0.25
C ALA A 47 0.30 21.69 -0.54
N GLU A 48 0.89 22.05 -1.68
CA GLU A 48 1.65 21.11 -2.49
C GLU A 48 3.10 20.94 -1.99
N ALA A 49 3.81 22.06 -1.73
CA ALA A 49 5.22 22.05 -1.40
C ALA A 49 5.48 21.86 0.10
N ILE A 50 6.56 21.14 0.40
CA ILE A 50 7.03 20.89 1.77
C ILE A 50 7.50 22.20 2.43
N THR A 51 7.18 22.38 3.69
CA THR A 51 7.67 23.49 4.52
C THR A 51 9.02 23.15 5.17
N ASP A 52 9.76 24.16 5.64
CA ASP A 52 11.04 23.95 6.34
C ASP A 52 10.85 23.07 7.60
N ALA A 53 9.78 23.28 8.36
CA ALA A 53 9.47 22.49 9.54
C ALA A 53 9.16 21.02 9.20
N GLU A 54 8.44 20.76 8.10
CA GLU A 54 8.18 19.41 7.61
C GLU A 54 9.45 18.75 7.07
N ALA A 55 10.35 19.52 6.42
CA ALA A 55 11.64 19.03 5.97
C ALA A 55 12.52 18.60 7.15
N GLU A 56 12.55 19.38 8.24
CA GLU A 56 13.22 18.99 9.49
C GLU A 56 12.59 17.73 10.12
N ASN A 57 11.26 17.63 10.09
CA ASN A 57 10.58 16.42 10.56
C ASN A 57 10.90 15.22 9.67
N PHE A 58 10.95 15.38 8.35
CA PHE A 58 11.34 14.29 7.48
C PHE A 58 12.78 13.83 7.71
N ALA A 59 13.72 14.77 7.96
CA ALA A 59 15.10 14.42 8.27
C ALA A 59 15.24 13.52 9.52
N LYS A 60 14.37 13.68 10.52
CA LYS A 60 14.35 12.80 11.71
C LYS A 60 13.98 11.35 11.39
N THR A 61 13.37 11.07 10.25
CA THR A 61 13.05 9.69 9.84
C THR A 61 14.29 8.86 9.54
N GLU A 62 15.46 9.49 9.34
CA GLU A 62 16.73 8.80 9.13
C GLU A 62 17.09 7.85 10.29
N GLU A 63 16.70 8.19 11.52
CA GLU A 63 16.95 7.33 12.69
C GLU A 63 16.19 5.99 12.59
N PHE A 64 14.95 6.00 12.05
CA PHE A 64 14.16 4.78 11.87
C PHE A 64 14.71 3.93 10.71
N VAL A 65 15.20 4.59 9.65
CA VAL A 65 15.89 3.91 8.54
C VAL A 65 17.17 3.25 9.05
N ALA A 66 18.00 3.98 9.79
CA ALA A 66 19.22 3.44 10.37
C ALA A 66 18.94 2.28 11.35
N GLY A 67 17.87 2.38 12.15
CA GLY A 67 17.42 1.31 13.03
C GLY A 67 17.00 0.06 12.26
N PHE A 68 16.25 0.23 11.16
CA PHE A 68 15.84 -0.85 10.28
C PHE A 68 17.05 -1.51 9.60
N GLU A 69 17.95 -0.73 9.01
CA GLU A 69 19.16 -1.23 8.35
C GLU A 69 20.05 -2.00 9.33
N LYS A 70 20.29 -1.44 10.52
CA LYS A 70 21.06 -2.10 11.59
C LYS A 70 20.45 -3.45 11.96
N ALA A 71 19.13 -3.54 12.09
CA ALA A 71 18.44 -4.79 12.40
C ALA A 71 18.60 -5.82 11.27
N MET A 72 18.51 -5.38 10.02
CA MET A 72 18.68 -6.26 8.87
C MET A 72 20.13 -6.71 8.67
N ASP A 73 21.10 -5.87 9.01
CA ASP A 73 22.54 -6.20 9.00
C ASP A 73 22.93 -7.14 10.15
N ASP A 74 22.16 -7.13 11.25
CA ASP A 74 22.34 -8.07 12.37
C ASP A 74 21.64 -9.41 12.10
N ASP A 75 22.19 -10.18 11.17
CA ASP A 75 21.74 -11.55 10.85
C ASP A 75 20.24 -11.61 10.45
N PHE A 76 19.76 -10.61 9.67
CA PHE A 76 18.36 -10.51 9.26
C PHE A 76 17.39 -10.54 10.46
N ASN A 77 17.64 -9.75 11.49
CA ASN A 77 16.75 -9.61 12.64
C ASN A 77 15.45 -8.88 12.24
N THR A 78 14.55 -9.63 11.59
CA THR A 78 13.28 -9.10 11.09
C THR A 78 12.35 -8.63 12.21
N ALA A 79 12.48 -9.16 13.42
CA ALA A 79 11.68 -8.71 14.58
C ALA A 79 12.01 -7.26 14.94
N ASP A 80 13.29 -6.91 15.03
CA ASP A 80 13.72 -5.55 15.32
C ASP A 80 13.50 -4.62 14.11
N ALA A 81 13.63 -5.13 12.86
CA ALA A 81 13.27 -4.38 11.67
C ALA A 81 11.78 -4.01 11.64
N VAL A 82 10.89 -4.92 12.04
CA VAL A 82 9.45 -4.64 12.19
C VAL A 82 9.20 -3.63 13.32
N ALA A 83 9.95 -3.70 14.42
CA ALA A 83 9.85 -2.70 15.49
C ALA A 83 10.21 -1.29 14.99
N ALA A 84 11.29 -1.15 14.20
CA ALA A 84 11.65 0.13 13.58
C ALA A 84 10.55 0.67 12.63
N ILE A 85 9.86 -0.21 11.89
CA ILE A 85 8.69 0.18 11.10
C ILE A 85 7.54 0.68 11.99
N PHE A 86 7.27 0.06 13.13
CA PHE A 86 6.24 0.54 14.06
C PHE A 86 6.59 1.89 14.68
N ASP A 87 7.86 2.15 14.98
CA ASP A 87 8.32 3.44 15.46
C ASP A 87 8.14 4.52 14.39
N LEU A 88 8.45 4.21 13.12
CA LEU A 88 8.16 5.09 11.99
C LEU A 88 6.65 5.34 11.85
N VAL A 89 5.80 4.33 11.93
CA VAL A 89 4.33 4.47 11.87
C VAL A 89 3.82 5.37 13.00
N LYS A 90 4.33 5.19 14.22
CA LYS A 90 3.99 6.06 15.34
C LYS A 90 4.41 7.50 15.07
N TYR A 91 5.62 7.70 14.55
CA TYR A 91 6.14 9.02 14.16
C TYR A 91 5.26 9.68 13.10
N ILE A 92 4.93 8.96 12.02
CA ILE A 92 4.02 9.43 10.97
C ILE A 92 2.71 9.92 11.59
N ASN A 93 2.05 9.09 12.40
CA ASN A 93 0.75 9.42 13.00
C ASN A 93 0.80 10.62 13.97
N THR A 94 1.98 10.99 14.48
CA THR A 94 2.14 12.13 15.39
C THR A 94 2.58 13.42 14.69
N THR A 95 3.12 13.31 13.48
CA THR A 95 3.69 14.46 12.74
C THR A 95 2.90 14.85 11.50
N THR A 96 1.83 14.09 11.17
CA THR A 96 0.96 14.38 10.03
C THR A 96 -0.45 14.72 10.47
N ASP A 97 -1.05 15.70 9.79
CA ASP A 97 -2.43 16.15 9.99
C ASP A 97 -3.04 16.69 8.67
N ALA A 98 -4.23 17.29 8.77
CA ALA A 98 -4.95 17.85 7.62
C ALA A 98 -4.30 19.11 7.01
N GLU A 99 -3.34 19.73 7.70
CA GLU A 99 -2.62 20.90 7.20
C GLU A 99 -1.24 20.53 6.60
N SER A 100 -0.86 19.24 6.68
CA SER A 100 0.39 18.75 6.12
C SER A 100 0.42 18.87 4.60
N SER A 101 1.61 19.22 4.05
CA SER A 101 1.80 19.36 2.62
C SER A 101 1.82 18.00 1.90
N LYS A 102 1.36 18.00 0.67
CA LYS A 102 1.31 16.78 -0.15
C LYS A 102 2.69 16.17 -0.36
N GLU A 103 3.71 17.02 -0.61
CA GLU A 103 5.08 16.55 -0.79
C GLU A 103 5.63 15.86 0.46
N TYR A 104 5.37 16.41 1.65
CA TYR A 104 5.76 15.79 2.92
C TYR A 104 5.10 14.43 3.12
N LEU A 105 3.78 14.37 2.92
CA LEU A 105 2.99 13.15 3.02
C LEU A 105 3.46 12.08 2.02
N GLN A 106 3.77 12.47 0.77
CA GLN A 106 4.29 11.58 -0.25
C GLN A 106 5.65 10.98 0.14
N LYS A 107 6.57 11.81 0.65
CA LYS A 107 7.88 11.34 1.11
C LYS A 107 7.77 10.32 2.23
N LEU A 108 6.87 10.56 3.20
CA LEU A 108 6.62 9.61 4.29
C LEU A 108 5.98 8.31 3.79
N PHE A 109 5.05 8.40 2.84
CA PHE A 109 4.43 7.24 2.21
C PHE A 109 5.46 6.39 1.46
N ASP A 110 6.28 7.02 0.63
CA ASP A 110 7.33 6.33 -0.15
C ASP A 110 8.34 5.65 0.77
N LEU A 111 8.70 6.29 1.87
CA LEU A 111 9.59 5.70 2.87
C LEU A 111 8.97 4.47 3.53
N LEU A 112 7.70 4.55 3.95
CA LEU A 112 6.99 3.44 4.55
C LEU A 112 6.86 2.26 3.57
N VAL A 113 6.51 2.53 2.31
CA VAL A 113 6.44 1.52 1.24
C VAL A 113 7.81 0.90 0.98
N LYS A 114 8.89 1.69 0.97
CA LYS A 114 10.26 1.20 0.79
C LYS A 114 10.64 0.20 1.88
N LEU A 115 10.49 0.55 3.15
CA LEU A 115 10.91 -0.33 4.26
C LEU A 115 10.04 -1.59 4.34
N THR A 116 8.72 -1.45 4.20
CA THR A 116 7.80 -2.60 4.20
C THR A 116 8.00 -3.49 2.98
N GLY A 117 8.38 -2.91 1.83
CA GLY A 117 8.70 -3.62 0.60
C GLY A 117 9.90 -4.55 0.73
N VAL A 118 10.95 -4.16 1.49
CA VAL A 118 12.11 -5.04 1.79
C VAL A 118 11.66 -6.34 2.46
N LEU A 119 10.68 -6.26 3.36
CA LEU A 119 10.11 -7.41 4.05
C LEU A 119 9.00 -8.12 3.23
N GLY A 120 8.71 -7.64 2.03
CA GLY A 120 7.63 -8.15 1.18
C GLY A 120 6.23 -7.96 1.79
N LEU A 121 6.06 -6.94 2.63
CA LEU A 121 4.78 -6.53 3.17
C LEU A 121 4.14 -5.55 2.19
N ILE A 122 2.95 -5.90 1.67
CA ILE A 122 2.22 -5.04 0.74
C ILE A 122 1.33 -4.12 1.56
N VAL A 123 1.72 -2.85 1.66
CA VAL A 123 0.92 -1.79 2.32
C VAL A 123 0.23 -0.88 1.32
N ASP A 124 0.73 -0.83 0.10
CA ASP A 124 0.10 -0.18 -1.04
C ASP A 124 -0.73 -1.21 -1.82
N LYS A 125 -1.88 -1.57 -1.25
CA LYS A 125 -2.86 -2.35 -2.01
C LYS A 125 -3.46 -1.40 -3.04
N LYS A 126 -3.21 -1.65 -4.33
CA LYS A 126 -4.14 -1.17 -5.37
C LYS A 126 -5.50 -1.74 -5.01
N GLU A 127 -6.54 -0.90 -5.02
CA GLU A 127 -7.92 -1.40 -4.83
C GLU A 127 -8.13 -2.53 -5.83
N GLU A 128 -8.21 -3.75 -5.32
CA GLU A 128 -8.60 -4.88 -6.16
C GLU A 128 -10.08 -4.68 -6.46
N ILE A 129 -10.35 -4.30 -7.70
CA ILE A 129 -11.73 -4.23 -8.19
C ILE A 129 -12.38 -5.60 -8.03
N LEU A 130 -13.57 -5.65 -7.42
CA LEU A 130 -14.31 -6.89 -7.23
C LEU A 130 -14.68 -7.47 -8.60
N ASP A 131 -14.71 -8.78 -8.71
CA ASP A 131 -15.05 -9.47 -9.96
C ASP A 131 -16.42 -9.04 -10.49
N GLU A 132 -17.39 -8.79 -9.60
CA GLU A 132 -18.70 -8.25 -9.96
C GLU A 132 -18.64 -6.86 -10.60
N ASP A 133 -17.73 -6.00 -10.16
CA ASP A 133 -17.57 -4.65 -10.72
C ASP A 133 -16.82 -4.72 -12.06
N ILE A 134 -15.90 -5.67 -12.22
CA ILE A 134 -15.27 -5.96 -13.51
C ILE A 134 -16.34 -6.41 -14.52
N GLU A 135 -17.22 -7.32 -14.13
CA GLU A 135 -18.29 -7.80 -15.00
C GLU A 135 -19.26 -6.69 -15.40
N LYS A 136 -19.65 -5.81 -14.47
CA LYS A 136 -20.48 -4.62 -14.78
C LYS A 136 -19.81 -3.69 -15.77
N LEU A 137 -18.52 -3.39 -15.61
CA LEU A 137 -17.77 -2.56 -16.54
C LEU A 137 -17.63 -3.22 -17.92
N ILE A 138 -17.50 -4.54 -17.98
CA ILE A 138 -17.49 -5.30 -19.25
C ILE A 138 -18.85 -5.22 -19.94
N GLU A 139 -19.95 -5.36 -19.19
CA GLU A 139 -21.31 -5.22 -19.73
C GLU A 139 -21.55 -3.79 -20.25
N GLU A 140 -21.15 -2.77 -19.49
CA GLU A 140 -21.26 -1.37 -19.92
C GLU A 140 -20.45 -1.10 -21.20
N ARG A 141 -19.21 -1.63 -21.27
CA ARG A 141 -18.38 -1.54 -22.49
C ARG A 141 -19.06 -2.20 -23.68
N GLN A 142 -19.67 -3.38 -23.49
CA GLN A 142 -20.39 -4.05 -24.57
C GLN A 142 -21.64 -3.26 -25.03
N ALA A 143 -22.36 -2.65 -24.08
CA ALA A 143 -23.51 -1.80 -24.38
C ALA A 143 -23.06 -0.55 -25.16
N ALA A 144 -21.96 0.10 -24.75
CA ALA A 144 -21.39 1.25 -25.46
C ALA A 144 -20.99 0.87 -26.90
N ARG A 145 -20.36 -0.27 -27.12
CA ARG A 145 -20.01 -0.77 -28.47
C ARG A 145 -21.24 -1.04 -29.33
N LYS A 146 -22.32 -1.61 -28.77
CA LYS A 146 -23.60 -1.82 -29.45
C LYS A 146 -24.25 -0.49 -29.85
N ALA A 147 -24.12 0.52 -28.98
CA ALA A 147 -24.60 1.88 -29.25
C ALA A 147 -23.68 2.68 -30.21
N LYS A 148 -22.55 2.10 -30.65
CA LYS A 148 -21.50 2.74 -31.43
C LYS A 148 -20.81 3.91 -30.74
N ASP A 149 -20.87 3.96 -29.41
CA ASP A 149 -20.10 4.87 -28.57
C ASP A 149 -18.72 4.25 -28.28
N PHE A 150 -17.84 4.38 -29.26
CA PHE A 150 -16.50 3.82 -29.18
C PHE A 150 -15.63 4.57 -28.16
N ALA A 151 -15.87 5.87 -27.97
CA ALA A 151 -15.11 6.68 -27.01
C ALA A 151 -15.33 6.16 -25.57
N ARG A 152 -16.58 5.88 -25.20
CA ARG A 152 -16.91 5.30 -23.88
C ARG A 152 -16.34 3.89 -23.73
N ALA A 153 -16.43 3.07 -24.78
CA ALA A 153 -15.92 1.70 -24.76
C ALA A 153 -14.39 1.64 -24.58
N ASP A 154 -13.65 2.57 -25.20
CA ASP A 154 -12.21 2.67 -25.05
C ASP A 154 -11.83 3.21 -23.66
N ALA A 155 -12.53 4.21 -23.14
CA ALA A 155 -12.32 4.72 -21.79
C ALA A 155 -12.48 3.62 -20.72
N ILE A 156 -13.51 2.76 -20.84
CA ILE A 156 -13.70 1.64 -19.91
C ILE A 156 -12.57 0.61 -20.04
N ARG A 157 -12.08 0.36 -21.25
CA ARG A 157 -10.95 -0.54 -21.46
C ARG A 157 -9.68 -0.02 -20.81
N ASP A 158 -9.40 1.26 -20.93
CA ASP A 158 -8.23 1.90 -20.35
C ASP A 158 -8.33 1.93 -18.83
N GLU A 159 -9.51 2.23 -18.28
CA GLU A 159 -9.79 2.14 -16.82
C GLU A 159 -9.52 0.74 -16.28
N LEU A 160 -9.98 -0.29 -16.94
CA LEU A 160 -9.74 -1.68 -16.54
C LEU A 160 -8.27 -2.05 -16.65
N LEU A 161 -7.57 -1.56 -17.68
CA LEU A 161 -6.14 -1.78 -17.85
C LEU A 161 -5.31 -1.12 -16.74
N GLU A 162 -5.64 0.12 -16.35
CA GLU A 162 -5.02 0.82 -15.22
C GLU A 162 -5.21 0.05 -13.89
N LYS A 163 -6.36 -0.60 -13.72
CA LYS A 163 -6.66 -1.48 -12.59
C LYS A 163 -6.03 -2.89 -12.71
N GLY A 164 -5.18 -3.10 -13.70
CA GLY A 164 -4.48 -4.36 -13.92
C GLY A 164 -5.36 -5.47 -14.52
N ILE A 165 -6.46 -5.13 -15.19
CA ILE A 165 -7.36 -6.07 -15.86
C ILE A 165 -7.14 -6.02 -17.36
N ILE A 166 -6.78 -7.16 -17.93
CA ILE A 166 -6.57 -7.30 -19.37
C ILE A 166 -7.80 -7.96 -20.00
N LEU A 167 -8.46 -7.26 -20.91
CA LEU A 167 -9.59 -7.77 -21.66
C LEU A 167 -9.15 -8.46 -22.96
N LYS A 168 -9.77 -9.59 -23.28
CA LYS A 168 -9.63 -10.31 -24.55
C LYS A 168 -10.99 -10.52 -25.18
N ASP A 169 -11.25 -9.85 -26.30
CA ASP A 169 -12.45 -10.07 -27.08
C ASP A 169 -12.36 -11.44 -27.80
N THR A 170 -13.34 -12.31 -27.62
CA THR A 170 -13.45 -13.60 -28.29
C THR A 170 -14.78 -13.69 -29.06
N ARG A 171 -14.94 -14.70 -29.90
CA ARG A 171 -16.21 -14.94 -30.64
C ARG A 171 -17.36 -15.32 -29.71
N GLU A 172 -17.05 -15.83 -28.51
CA GLU A 172 -18.00 -16.29 -27.50
C GLU A 172 -18.30 -15.21 -26.44
N GLY A 173 -17.57 -14.07 -26.48
CA GLY A 173 -17.72 -12.97 -25.52
C GLY A 173 -16.40 -12.35 -25.12
N VAL A 174 -16.41 -11.53 -24.07
CA VAL A 174 -15.21 -10.89 -23.52
C VAL A 174 -14.69 -11.77 -22.37
N GLN A 175 -13.45 -12.20 -22.49
CA GLN A 175 -12.72 -12.85 -21.41
C GLN A 175 -11.79 -11.80 -20.76
N TRP A 176 -11.56 -11.93 -19.46
CA TRP A 176 -10.64 -11.07 -18.76
C TRP A 176 -9.69 -11.88 -17.88
N LYS A 177 -8.54 -11.29 -17.57
CA LYS A 177 -7.58 -11.82 -16.61
C LYS A 177 -6.91 -10.68 -15.87
N ARG A 178 -6.45 -10.92 -14.66
CA ARG A 178 -5.58 -10.01 -13.91
C ARG A 178 -4.16 -10.09 -14.47
N ALA A 179 -3.49 -8.93 -14.62
CA ALA A 179 -2.12 -8.81 -15.12
C ALA A 179 -1.09 -9.37 -14.12
#